data_862ab3d2dbee44b6b0a46de0d78356c3
#
_entry.id   862ab3d2dbee44b6b0a46de0d78356c3
#
_cell.length_a   1.000
_cell.length_b   1.000
_cell.length_c   1.000
_cell.angle_alpha   90.00
_cell.angle_beta   90.00
_cell.angle_gamma   90.00
#
_symmetry.space_group_name_H-M   'P 1'
#
loop_
_entity.id
_entity.type
_entity.pdbx_description
1 polymer ?
#
loop_
_entity_poly.entity_id
_entity_poly.type
_entity_poly.pdbx_seq_one_letter_code
_entity_poly.pdbx_strand_id
1 'polypeptide(L)'
;MVVARNAASNQLMMRTLLLSSFLVPTFLFAQGQAAGHAASKVNWVSIEEAQAAAKKDGKPLLIDFQTPWCGWCRKMESGTFNDDQTAKYINANFHAVSFNAEGADSVTFNGKVFKNPEYNEAGPRHGTHQLAAYLAAVNGRLGYPTISYIDSEGNLIQPVQNYFTPEQIEPILTFFGTGAYKDQNWQDFSAAFKSKRTAP
;
A
#
# COMPACT_ATOMS: atom_id res chain seq x y z
N MET A 1 56.45 4.75 64.93
CA MET A 1 57.50 5.74 65.19
C MET A 1 57.62 6.61 63.92
N VAL A 2 57.31 7.91 64.06
CA VAL A 2 57.80 9.05 63.31
C VAL A 2 57.23 9.17 61.87
N VAL A 3 56.23 10.05 61.66
CA VAL A 3 56.17 11.49 61.46
C VAL A 3 56.96 11.93 60.25
N ALA A 4 56.35 12.55 59.26
CA ALA A 4 56.05 13.97 59.02
C ALA A 4 55.71 14.18 57.53
N ARG A 5 54.61 14.86 57.17
CA ARG A 5 54.49 16.29 56.84
C ARG A 5 55.25 16.75 55.59
N ASN A 6 54.56 17.17 54.64
CA ASN A 6 54.31 18.54 54.08
C ASN A 6 54.36 18.47 52.56
N ALA A 7 53.80 19.29 51.76
CA ALA A 7 53.02 20.46 51.82
C ALA A 7 52.56 20.81 50.39
N ALA A 8 51.57 21.58 50.31
CA ALA A 8 50.94 22.16 49.14
C ALA A 8 51.87 22.73 48.10
N SER A 9 51.55 22.60 46.84
CA SER A 9 51.72 23.71 45.90
C SER A 9 50.65 23.65 44.80
N ASN A 10 49.97 24.74 44.85
CA ASN A 10 48.94 25.23 43.98
C ASN A 10 49.58 25.45 42.58
N GLN A 11 49.07 24.78 41.54
CA GLN A 11 49.27 25.30 40.19
C GLN A 11 47.97 25.24 39.39
N LEU A 12 47.49 26.44 39.25
CA LEU A 12 46.44 26.89 38.33
C LEU A 12 46.90 26.56 36.92
N MET A 13 46.33 25.52 36.30
CA MET A 13 46.46 25.29 34.86
C MET A 13 45.11 25.45 34.20
N MET A 14 45.11 26.52 33.44
CA MET A 14 44.17 27.00 32.48
C MET A 14 43.59 25.83 31.61
N ARG A 15 42.32 25.51 31.81
CA ARG A 15 41.58 24.59 30.93
C ARG A 15 41.28 25.30 29.63
N THR A 16 42.05 24.98 28.63
CA THR A 16 41.74 25.30 27.24
C THR A 16 40.58 24.42 26.77
N LEU A 17 39.40 25.04 26.63
CA LEU A 17 38.23 24.43 25.99
C LEU A 17 38.50 24.31 24.47
N LEU A 18 38.85 23.14 24.03
CA LEU A 18 38.77 22.78 22.61
C LEU A 18 37.31 22.47 22.26
N LEU A 19 36.66 23.45 21.63
CA LEU A 19 35.39 23.24 20.92
C LEU A 19 35.69 22.40 19.67
N SER A 20 35.55 21.08 19.79
CA SER A 20 35.47 20.21 18.61
C SER A 20 34.11 20.37 17.97
N SER A 21 34.07 21.13 16.89
CA SER A 21 32.93 21.29 16.01
C SER A 21 32.64 19.97 15.31
N PHE A 22 31.69 19.18 15.79
CA PHE A 22 31.19 18.04 15.08
C PHE A 22 30.37 18.51 13.88
N LEU A 23 30.97 18.50 12.70
CA LEU A 23 30.25 18.59 11.44
C LEU A 23 29.39 17.31 11.30
N VAL A 24 28.10 17.39 11.59
CA VAL A 24 27.14 16.35 11.24
C VAL A 24 26.85 16.50 9.75
N PRO A 25 27.15 15.50 8.91
CA PRO A 25 26.73 15.55 7.52
C PRO A 25 25.19 15.41 7.48
N THR A 26 24.53 16.50 7.10
CA THR A 26 23.12 16.48 6.73
C THR A 26 22.98 15.68 5.44
N PHE A 27 22.60 14.42 5.54
CA PHE A 27 22.10 13.66 4.40
C PHE A 27 20.76 14.30 3.97
N LEU A 28 20.81 15.10 2.91
CA LEU A 28 19.61 15.46 2.17
C LEU A 28 19.08 14.18 1.50
N PHE A 29 18.06 13.58 2.11
CA PHE A 29 17.20 12.65 1.38
C PHE A 29 16.45 13.47 0.33
N ALA A 30 16.86 13.31 -0.93
CA ALA A 30 16.07 13.77 -2.06
C ALA A 30 14.79 12.95 -2.07
N GLN A 31 13.71 13.53 -1.52
CA GLN A 31 12.36 13.00 -1.69
C GLN A 31 12.01 13.24 -3.16
N GLY A 32 12.02 12.18 -3.96
CA GLY A 32 11.48 12.20 -5.30
C GLY A 32 10.00 12.58 -5.21
N GLN A 33 9.68 13.80 -5.65
CA GLN A 33 8.30 14.25 -5.80
C GLN A 33 7.69 13.48 -6.96
N ALA A 34 6.88 12.45 -6.62
CA ALA A 34 5.95 11.87 -7.56
C ALA A 34 4.95 12.96 -8.00
N ALA A 35 4.73 13.08 -9.31
CA ALA A 35 3.89 14.06 -9.94
C ALA A 35 2.48 14.11 -9.31
N GLY A 36 2.01 15.34 -9.06
CA GLY A 36 0.81 15.64 -8.28
C GLY A 36 -0.47 14.97 -8.75
N HIS A 37 -0.81 13.88 -8.08
CA HIS A 37 -2.17 13.47 -7.86
C HIS A 37 -2.63 14.09 -6.53
N ALA A 38 -3.86 14.59 -6.46
CA ALA A 38 -4.45 14.96 -5.19
C ALA A 38 -4.27 13.77 -4.24
N ALA A 39 -3.76 14.02 -3.02
CA ALA A 39 -3.42 12.95 -2.08
C ALA A 39 -4.61 12.00 -1.94
N SER A 40 -4.40 10.74 -2.32
CA SER A 40 -5.42 9.70 -2.19
C SER A 40 -5.79 9.54 -0.72
N LYS A 41 -7.09 9.43 -0.42
CA LYS A 41 -7.56 9.18 0.95
C LYS A 41 -7.32 7.73 1.38
N VAL A 42 -7.10 6.82 0.44
CA VAL A 42 -6.67 5.45 0.72
C VAL A 42 -5.16 5.43 0.95
N ASN A 43 -4.74 4.75 1.99
CA ASN A 43 -3.33 4.54 2.33
C ASN A 43 -2.74 3.42 1.46
N TRP A 44 -2.35 3.78 0.24
CA TRP A 44 -1.71 2.85 -0.67
C TRP A 44 -0.28 2.55 -0.23
N VAL A 45 0.07 1.26 -0.17
CA VAL A 45 1.42 0.78 0.16
C VAL A 45 1.97 -0.13 -0.94
N SER A 46 3.24 -0.51 -0.87
CA SER A 46 3.82 -1.49 -1.78
C SER A 46 3.24 -2.89 -1.56
N ILE A 47 3.38 -3.77 -2.55
CA ILE A 47 2.89 -5.15 -2.45
C ILE A 47 3.62 -5.93 -1.34
N GLU A 48 4.89 -5.65 -1.14
CA GLU A 48 5.73 -6.27 -0.12
C GLU A 48 5.33 -5.80 1.29
N GLU A 49 5.09 -4.49 1.46
CA GLU A 49 4.61 -3.92 2.73
C GLU A 49 3.23 -4.45 3.08
N ALA A 50 2.30 -4.51 2.10
CA ALA A 50 0.96 -5.05 2.30
C ALA A 50 1.01 -6.51 2.79
N GLN A 51 1.82 -7.37 2.16
CA GLN A 51 1.99 -8.76 2.56
C GLN A 51 2.58 -8.89 3.97
N ALA A 52 3.60 -8.09 4.29
CA ALA A 52 4.23 -8.11 5.61
C ALA A 52 3.24 -7.69 6.72
N ALA A 53 2.42 -6.67 6.44
CA ALA A 53 1.40 -6.19 7.36
C ALA A 53 0.27 -7.22 7.55
N ALA A 54 -0.22 -7.82 6.46
CA ALA A 54 -1.27 -8.83 6.48
C ALA A 54 -0.88 -10.07 7.31
N LYS A 55 0.35 -10.55 7.16
CA LYS A 55 0.88 -11.65 7.99
C LYS A 55 0.94 -11.31 9.48
N LYS A 56 1.06 -10.03 9.83
CA LYS A 56 1.18 -9.56 11.21
C LYS A 56 -0.18 -9.39 11.90
N ASP A 57 -1.18 -8.84 11.18
CA ASP A 57 -2.46 -8.47 11.79
C ASP A 57 -3.68 -9.24 11.24
N GLY A 58 -3.47 -10.12 10.24
CA GLY A 58 -4.52 -10.99 9.70
C GLY A 58 -5.50 -10.32 8.75
N LYS A 59 -5.33 -9.03 8.43
CA LYS A 59 -6.21 -8.34 7.48
C LYS A 59 -5.90 -8.76 6.04
N PRO A 60 -6.92 -8.84 5.17
CA PRO A 60 -6.73 -9.13 3.76
C PRO A 60 -6.06 -7.97 3.01
N LEU A 61 -5.47 -8.27 1.85
CA LEU A 61 -5.03 -7.27 0.89
C LEU A 61 -6.16 -6.92 -0.08
N LEU A 62 -6.17 -5.66 -0.47
CA LEU A 62 -6.95 -5.15 -1.59
C LEU A 62 -5.95 -4.61 -2.62
N ILE A 63 -5.91 -5.23 -3.82
CA ILE A 63 -5.00 -4.80 -4.89
C ILE A 63 -5.84 -4.22 -6.03
N ASP A 64 -5.74 -2.91 -6.25
CA ASP A 64 -6.35 -2.23 -7.39
C ASP A 64 -5.42 -2.29 -8.59
N PHE A 65 -5.74 -3.14 -9.56
CA PHE A 65 -5.03 -3.25 -10.83
C PHE A 65 -5.56 -2.21 -11.82
N GLN A 66 -4.69 -1.32 -12.22
CA GLN A 66 -5.00 -0.21 -13.11
C GLN A 66 -3.92 -0.02 -14.17
N THR A 67 -4.16 0.84 -15.17
CA THR A 67 -3.18 1.25 -16.18
C THR A 67 -3.24 2.75 -16.41
N PRO A 68 -2.15 3.41 -16.87
CA PRO A 68 -2.13 4.85 -17.08
C PRO A 68 -3.17 5.38 -18.10
N TRP A 69 -3.54 4.56 -19.08
CA TRP A 69 -4.53 4.92 -20.11
C TRP A 69 -5.97 4.64 -19.68
N CYS A 70 -6.22 3.98 -18.55
CA CYS A 70 -7.54 3.55 -18.10
C CYS A 70 -8.37 4.72 -17.54
N GLY A 71 -9.31 5.22 -18.33
CA GLY A 71 -10.20 6.32 -17.92
C GLY A 71 -11.11 5.99 -16.75
N TRP A 72 -11.63 4.74 -16.70
CA TRP A 72 -12.46 4.27 -15.59
C TRP A 72 -11.68 4.09 -14.28
N CYS A 73 -10.38 3.72 -14.38
CA CYS A 73 -9.52 3.64 -13.20
C CYS A 73 -9.32 5.04 -12.60
N ARG A 74 -9.00 6.04 -13.41
CA ARG A 74 -8.91 7.44 -12.94
C ARG A 74 -10.21 7.94 -12.31
N LYS A 75 -11.36 7.57 -12.89
CA LYS A 75 -12.68 7.92 -12.33
C LYS A 75 -12.91 7.25 -10.98
N MET A 76 -12.48 5.99 -10.84
CA MET A 76 -12.59 5.25 -9.58
C MET A 76 -11.66 5.81 -8.50
N GLU A 77 -10.43 6.17 -8.87
CA GLU A 77 -9.45 6.80 -7.99
C GLU A 77 -9.97 8.15 -7.46
N SER A 78 -10.39 9.06 -8.37
CA SER A 78 -10.85 10.41 -7.99
C SER A 78 -12.21 10.44 -7.29
N GLY A 79 -13.08 9.48 -7.54
CA GLY A 79 -14.41 9.38 -6.98
C GLY A 79 -14.50 8.36 -5.84
N THR A 80 -14.46 7.09 -6.17
CA THR A 80 -14.74 5.99 -5.23
C THR A 80 -13.70 5.86 -4.13
N PHE A 81 -12.42 5.82 -4.49
CA PHE A 81 -11.34 5.72 -3.50
C PHE A 81 -11.05 7.05 -2.79
N ASN A 82 -11.53 8.15 -3.34
CA ASN A 82 -11.43 9.47 -2.70
C ASN A 82 -12.69 9.87 -1.92
N ASP A 83 -13.68 9.00 -1.83
CA ASP A 83 -14.83 9.14 -0.93
C ASP A 83 -14.40 8.85 0.52
N ASP A 84 -14.78 9.72 1.46
CA ASP A 84 -14.32 9.63 2.86
C ASP A 84 -14.71 8.32 3.54
N GLN A 85 -15.93 7.84 3.31
CA GLN A 85 -16.42 6.63 3.98
C GLN A 85 -15.79 5.38 3.37
N THR A 86 -15.62 5.35 2.05
CA THR A 86 -14.95 4.27 1.32
C THR A 86 -13.48 4.16 1.74
N ALA A 87 -12.74 5.27 1.69
CA ALA A 87 -11.33 5.29 2.07
C ALA A 87 -11.13 4.89 3.54
N LYS A 88 -11.96 5.42 4.44
CA LYS A 88 -11.93 5.05 5.85
C LYS A 88 -12.15 3.56 6.06
N TYR A 89 -13.12 2.97 5.33
CA TYR A 89 -13.37 1.55 5.42
C TYR A 89 -12.21 0.71 4.90
N ILE A 90 -11.66 1.06 3.73
CA ILE A 90 -10.50 0.36 3.15
C ILE A 90 -9.32 0.42 4.12
N ASN A 91 -8.95 1.60 4.61
CA ASN A 91 -7.81 1.78 5.53
C ASN A 91 -7.96 1.01 6.86
N ALA A 92 -9.19 0.81 7.32
CA ALA A 92 -9.46 0.06 8.55
C ALA A 92 -9.39 -1.47 8.36
N ASN A 93 -9.77 -1.98 7.19
CA ASN A 93 -10.04 -3.41 7.00
C ASN A 93 -9.11 -4.10 6.01
N PHE A 94 -8.28 -3.36 5.26
CA PHE A 94 -7.40 -3.90 4.24
C PHE A 94 -5.99 -3.28 4.29
N HIS A 95 -5.02 -4.01 3.76
CA HIS A 95 -3.77 -3.45 3.29
C HIS A 95 -3.91 -3.19 1.79
N ALA A 96 -4.03 -1.91 1.42
CA ALA A 96 -4.39 -1.50 0.07
C ALA A 96 -3.15 -1.25 -0.80
N VAL A 97 -3.16 -1.78 -2.02
CA VAL A 97 -2.10 -1.63 -3.02
C VAL A 97 -2.72 -1.08 -4.31
N SER A 98 -2.19 0.02 -4.83
CA SER A 98 -2.46 0.46 -6.20
C SER A 98 -1.35 -0.06 -7.11
N PHE A 99 -1.71 -0.89 -8.10
CA PHE A 99 -0.76 -1.61 -8.92
C PHE A 99 -0.92 -1.29 -10.40
N ASN A 100 0.16 -0.78 -11.01
CA ASN A 100 0.19 -0.59 -12.47
C ASN A 100 0.36 -1.94 -13.17
N ALA A 101 -0.71 -2.42 -13.80
CA ALA A 101 -0.74 -3.71 -14.50
C ALA A 101 0.15 -3.76 -15.76
N GLU A 102 0.68 -2.62 -16.20
CA GLU A 102 1.64 -2.50 -17.30
C GLU A 102 2.97 -1.85 -16.84
N GLY A 103 3.25 -1.85 -15.52
CA GLY A 103 4.48 -1.29 -14.96
C GLY A 103 5.72 -2.10 -15.30
N ALA A 104 6.89 -1.44 -15.23
CA ALA A 104 8.21 -2.05 -15.49
C ALA A 104 8.78 -2.75 -14.25
N ASP A 105 8.32 -2.37 -13.05
CA ASP A 105 8.95 -2.75 -11.80
C ASP A 105 8.82 -4.25 -11.53
N SER A 106 9.86 -4.84 -10.97
CA SER A 106 9.79 -6.21 -10.44
C SER A 106 9.24 -6.17 -9.02
N VAL A 107 8.30 -7.05 -8.69
CA VAL A 107 7.72 -7.16 -7.35
C VAL A 107 7.79 -8.59 -6.83
N THR A 108 7.84 -8.75 -5.52
CA THR A 108 7.83 -10.06 -4.89
C THR A 108 6.48 -10.32 -4.23
N PHE A 109 5.80 -11.37 -4.70
CA PHE A 109 4.55 -11.82 -4.13
C PHE A 109 4.63 -13.29 -3.74
N ASN A 110 4.34 -13.63 -2.48
CA ASN A 110 4.47 -14.99 -1.91
C ASN A 110 5.83 -15.64 -2.17
N GLY A 111 6.92 -14.86 -2.04
CA GLY A 111 8.29 -15.34 -2.26
C GLY A 111 8.67 -15.54 -3.72
N LYS A 112 7.75 -15.30 -4.66
CA LYS A 112 8.01 -15.37 -6.11
C LYS A 112 8.15 -13.98 -6.69
N VAL A 113 9.17 -13.79 -7.54
CA VAL A 113 9.39 -12.54 -8.28
C VAL A 113 8.52 -12.54 -9.54
N PHE A 114 7.75 -11.48 -9.71
CA PHE A 114 6.94 -11.18 -10.89
C PHE A 114 7.52 -9.96 -11.61
N LYS A 115 7.53 -9.99 -12.92
CA LYS A 115 8.10 -8.97 -13.81
C LYS A 115 7.14 -8.66 -14.95
N ASN A 116 7.48 -7.64 -15.71
CA ASN A 116 6.87 -7.38 -17.00
C ASN A 116 7.92 -7.58 -18.12
N PRO A 117 8.11 -8.81 -18.62
CA PRO A 117 9.13 -9.11 -19.62
C PRO A 117 8.83 -8.48 -21.00
N GLU A 118 7.58 -8.07 -21.24
CA GLU A 118 7.14 -7.44 -22.47
C GLU A 118 7.05 -5.92 -22.35
N TYR A 119 7.62 -5.35 -21.26
CA TYR A 119 7.59 -3.91 -21.06
C TYR A 119 8.27 -3.17 -22.22
N ASN A 120 7.54 -2.24 -22.82
CA ASN A 120 8.01 -1.39 -23.91
C ASN A 120 7.59 0.05 -23.64
N GLU A 121 8.54 0.88 -23.22
CA GLU A 121 8.32 2.29 -22.90
C GLU A 121 7.85 3.11 -24.12
N ALA A 122 8.30 2.75 -25.32
CA ALA A 122 7.95 3.48 -26.56
C ALA A 122 6.58 3.10 -27.15
N GLY A 123 5.95 2.06 -26.63
CA GLY A 123 4.66 1.57 -27.14
C GLY A 123 3.45 2.27 -26.53
N PRO A 124 2.29 2.22 -27.20
CA PRO A 124 1.03 2.74 -26.68
C PRO A 124 0.50 1.87 -25.51
N ARG A 125 1.00 0.67 -25.38
CA ARG A 125 0.78 -0.33 -24.32
C ARG A 125 2.13 -0.87 -23.89
N HIS A 126 2.32 -1.06 -22.61
CA HIS A 126 3.63 -1.39 -22.05
C HIS A 126 3.80 -2.87 -21.72
N GLY A 127 2.98 -3.75 -22.34
CA GLY A 127 2.93 -5.17 -22.00
C GLY A 127 2.18 -5.43 -20.70
N THR A 128 1.92 -6.69 -20.38
CA THR A 128 1.18 -7.08 -19.19
C THR A 128 2.15 -7.58 -18.11
N HIS A 129 2.08 -6.96 -16.93
CA HIS A 129 2.84 -7.44 -15.78
C HIS A 129 2.35 -8.83 -15.34
N GLN A 130 3.28 -9.76 -15.09
CA GLN A 130 2.96 -11.13 -14.71
C GLN A 130 2.07 -11.23 -13.45
N LEU A 131 2.22 -10.32 -12.48
CA LEU A 131 1.36 -10.29 -11.31
C LEU A 131 -0.09 -9.93 -11.65
N ALA A 132 -0.29 -8.99 -12.57
CA ALA A 132 -1.64 -8.66 -13.06
C ALA A 132 -2.28 -9.84 -13.80
N ALA A 133 -1.52 -10.52 -14.66
CA ALA A 133 -1.99 -11.74 -15.33
C ALA A 133 -2.35 -12.85 -14.33
N TYR A 134 -1.64 -12.95 -13.22
CA TYR A 134 -1.86 -13.95 -12.19
C TYR A 134 -3.04 -13.66 -11.28
N LEU A 135 -3.21 -12.40 -10.84
CA LEU A 135 -4.19 -12.05 -9.81
C LEU A 135 -5.45 -11.33 -10.33
N ALA A 136 -5.39 -10.67 -11.51
CA ALA A 136 -6.48 -9.82 -11.98
C ALA A 136 -7.30 -10.44 -13.14
N ALA A 137 -6.92 -11.61 -13.64
CA ALA A 137 -7.63 -12.24 -14.74
C ALA A 137 -8.98 -12.81 -14.28
N VAL A 138 -10.07 -12.42 -14.97
CA VAL A 138 -11.41 -12.96 -14.81
C VAL A 138 -11.75 -13.80 -16.05
N ASN A 139 -11.97 -15.09 -15.88
CA ASN A 139 -12.18 -16.04 -16.99
C ASN A 139 -11.07 -15.96 -18.06
N GLY A 140 -9.82 -15.81 -17.62
CA GLY A 140 -8.65 -15.71 -18.51
C GLY A 140 -8.51 -14.37 -19.24
N ARG A 141 -9.31 -13.36 -18.92
CA ARG A 141 -9.27 -12.03 -19.54
C ARG A 141 -8.92 -10.96 -18.53
N LEU A 142 -8.08 -10.03 -18.93
CA LEU A 142 -7.78 -8.83 -18.17
C LEU A 142 -8.67 -7.67 -18.60
N GLY A 143 -9.12 -6.89 -17.64
CA GLY A 143 -9.79 -5.63 -17.86
C GLY A 143 -9.58 -4.73 -16.65
N TYR A 144 -9.72 -3.44 -16.84
CA TYR A 144 -9.41 -2.47 -15.79
C TYR A 144 -10.53 -1.44 -15.61
N PRO A 145 -10.78 -1.02 -14.36
CA PRO A 145 -10.15 -1.47 -13.11
C PRO A 145 -10.55 -2.89 -12.71
N THR A 146 -9.64 -3.60 -12.03
CA THR A 146 -9.93 -4.85 -11.34
C THR A 146 -9.37 -4.78 -9.92
N ILE A 147 -10.21 -5.02 -8.93
CA ILE A 147 -9.78 -5.16 -7.54
C ILE A 147 -9.65 -6.64 -7.23
N SER A 148 -8.47 -7.07 -6.81
CA SER A 148 -8.25 -8.43 -6.33
C SER A 148 -8.19 -8.46 -4.81
N TYR A 149 -8.99 -9.32 -4.20
CA TYR A 149 -9.00 -9.58 -2.78
C TYR A 149 -8.15 -10.80 -2.48
N ILE A 150 -7.20 -10.64 -1.55
CA ILE A 150 -6.20 -11.64 -1.20
C ILE A 150 -6.29 -11.84 0.32
N ASP A 151 -6.27 -13.08 0.80
CA ASP A 151 -6.25 -13.33 2.24
C ASP A 151 -4.88 -12.97 2.87
N SER A 152 -4.81 -13.01 4.19
CA SER A 152 -3.58 -12.68 4.94
C SER A 152 -2.42 -13.63 4.67
N GLU A 153 -2.68 -14.79 4.09
CA GLU A 153 -1.68 -15.82 3.75
C GLU A 153 -1.21 -15.71 2.29
N GLY A 154 -1.83 -14.78 1.53
CA GLY A 154 -1.48 -14.50 0.15
C GLY A 154 -2.25 -15.33 -0.87
N ASN A 155 -3.34 -16.01 -0.49
CA ASN A 155 -4.18 -16.73 -1.43
C ASN A 155 -5.19 -15.77 -2.08
N LEU A 156 -5.36 -15.89 -3.40
CA LEU A 156 -6.36 -15.14 -4.13
C LEU A 156 -7.76 -15.59 -3.69
N ILE A 157 -8.55 -14.68 -3.13
CA ILE A 157 -9.96 -14.93 -2.81
C ILE A 157 -10.77 -14.73 -4.08
N GLN A 158 -10.76 -13.52 -4.65
CA GLN A 158 -11.55 -13.18 -5.83
C GLN A 158 -11.04 -11.93 -6.52
N PRO A 159 -10.85 -11.94 -7.86
CA PRO A 159 -10.76 -10.72 -8.66
C PRO A 159 -12.17 -10.20 -8.98
N VAL A 160 -12.40 -8.92 -8.76
CA VAL A 160 -13.67 -8.23 -9.05
C VAL A 160 -13.41 -7.12 -10.06
N GLN A 161 -13.81 -7.37 -11.30
CA GLN A 161 -13.59 -6.46 -12.42
C GLN A 161 -14.80 -5.55 -12.59
N ASN A 162 -14.62 -4.30 -12.64
CA ASN A 162 -15.50 -3.23 -13.11
C ASN A 162 -15.20 -1.91 -12.38
N TYR A 163 -15.79 -0.82 -12.88
CA TYR A 163 -15.93 0.45 -12.17
C TYR A 163 -17.11 0.34 -11.19
N PHE A 164 -16.93 0.82 -9.97
CA PHE A 164 -17.97 0.89 -8.93
C PHE A 164 -18.03 2.29 -8.34
N THR A 165 -19.25 2.80 -8.08
CA THR A 165 -19.44 3.99 -7.26
C THR A 165 -19.20 3.67 -5.78
N PRO A 166 -19.09 4.69 -4.88
CA PRO A 166 -18.95 4.45 -3.44
C PRO A 166 -20.05 3.55 -2.85
N GLU A 167 -21.28 3.69 -3.33
CA GLU A 167 -22.43 2.90 -2.87
C GLU A 167 -22.36 1.45 -3.37
N GLN A 168 -21.91 1.27 -4.61
CA GLN A 168 -21.81 -0.06 -5.22
C GLN A 168 -20.67 -0.88 -4.64
N ILE A 169 -19.56 -0.24 -4.26
CA ILE A 169 -18.40 -0.94 -3.72
C ILE A 169 -18.57 -1.30 -2.23
N GLU A 170 -19.41 -0.59 -1.48
CA GLU A 170 -19.59 -0.80 -0.04
C GLU A 170 -19.92 -2.25 0.33
N PRO A 171 -20.95 -2.90 -0.28
CA PRO A 171 -21.25 -4.29 0.03
C PRO A 171 -20.09 -5.23 -0.35
N ILE A 172 -19.36 -4.95 -1.44
CA ILE A 172 -18.23 -5.76 -1.88
C ILE A 172 -17.07 -5.67 -0.86
N LEU A 173 -16.71 -4.45 -0.47
CA LEU A 173 -15.71 -4.23 0.57
C LEU A 173 -16.10 -4.89 1.89
N THR A 174 -17.38 -4.80 2.26
CA THR A 174 -17.88 -5.41 3.50
C THR A 174 -17.79 -6.94 3.44
N PHE A 175 -18.17 -7.54 2.32
CA PHE A 175 -18.14 -8.99 2.12
C PHE A 175 -16.73 -9.57 2.32
N PHE A 176 -15.72 -8.94 1.74
CA PHE A 176 -14.34 -9.39 1.87
C PHE A 176 -13.67 -8.91 3.16
N GLY A 177 -13.90 -7.67 3.58
CA GLY A 177 -13.25 -7.07 4.74
C GLY A 177 -13.68 -7.66 6.08
N THR A 178 -14.92 -8.15 6.18
CA THR A 178 -15.42 -8.86 7.38
C THR A 178 -15.14 -10.36 7.34
N GLY A 179 -14.70 -10.90 6.21
CA GLY A 179 -14.55 -12.34 6.02
C GLY A 179 -15.86 -13.08 5.75
N ALA A 180 -16.98 -12.39 5.49
CA ALA A 180 -18.29 -13.00 5.23
C ALA A 180 -18.26 -14.01 4.07
N TYR A 181 -17.35 -13.83 3.12
CA TYR A 181 -17.14 -14.77 1.99
C TYR A 181 -16.78 -16.21 2.43
N LYS A 182 -16.35 -16.39 3.69
CA LYS A 182 -16.02 -17.72 4.23
C LYS A 182 -17.26 -18.52 4.62
N ASP A 183 -18.33 -17.82 4.99
CA ASP A 183 -19.51 -18.42 5.61
C ASP A 183 -20.75 -18.39 4.72
N GLN A 184 -20.79 -17.53 3.70
CA GLN A 184 -21.95 -17.35 2.83
C GLN A 184 -21.55 -16.94 1.41
N ASN A 185 -22.43 -17.19 0.45
CA ASN A 185 -22.23 -16.76 -0.93
C ASN A 185 -22.60 -15.28 -1.12
N TRP A 186 -22.15 -14.71 -2.24
CA TRP A 186 -22.37 -13.30 -2.56
C TRP A 186 -23.86 -12.93 -2.71
N GLN A 187 -24.69 -13.83 -3.30
CA GLN A 187 -26.09 -13.56 -3.56
C GLN A 187 -26.86 -13.34 -2.27
N ASP A 188 -26.68 -14.24 -1.30
CA ASP A 188 -27.34 -14.16 0.01
C ASP A 188 -26.86 -12.96 0.80
N PHE A 189 -25.53 -12.73 0.80
CA PHE A 189 -24.94 -11.57 1.47
C PHE A 189 -25.49 -10.26 0.89
N SER A 190 -25.43 -10.08 -0.43
CA SER A 190 -25.84 -8.84 -1.10
C SER A 190 -27.33 -8.55 -0.96
N ALA A 191 -28.18 -9.59 -0.97
CA ALA A 191 -29.63 -9.45 -0.76
C ALA A 191 -29.98 -9.00 0.66
N ALA A 192 -29.20 -9.42 1.66
CA ALA A 192 -29.39 -9.05 3.07
C ALA A 192 -28.64 -7.77 3.48
N PHE A 193 -27.74 -7.28 2.64
CA PHE A 193 -26.88 -6.15 2.97
C PHE A 193 -27.67 -4.87 3.21
N LYS A 194 -27.34 -4.21 4.32
CA LYS A 194 -27.87 -2.86 4.63
C LYS A 194 -26.70 -1.90 4.69
N SER A 195 -26.74 -0.88 3.84
CA SER A 195 -25.72 0.17 3.82
C SER A 195 -25.58 0.84 5.19
N LYS A 196 -24.35 1.09 5.57
CA LYS A 196 -24.00 1.87 6.77
C LYS A 196 -23.52 3.28 6.40
N ARG A 197 -23.61 3.64 5.11
CA ARG A 197 -23.26 4.96 4.66
C ARG A 197 -24.22 5.99 5.24
N THR A 198 -23.65 7.06 5.77
CA THR A 198 -24.43 8.24 6.16
C THR A 198 -24.61 9.12 4.93
N ALA A 199 -25.75 9.77 4.81
CA ALA A 199 -25.95 10.79 3.79
C ALA A 199 -24.89 11.90 3.91
N PRO A 200 -24.46 12.48 2.78
CA PRO A 200 -23.48 13.57 2.75
C PRO A 200 -24.01 14.83 3.45
#